data_000d7beba951653dedf6cee2b9736d8b
#
_entry.id   000d7beba951653dedf6cee2b9736d8b
#
_cell.length_a   1.000
_cell.length_b   1.000
_cell.length_c   1.000
_cell.angle_alpha   90.00
_cell.angle_beta   90.00
_cell.angle_gamma   90.00
#
_symmetry.space_group_name_H-M   'P 1'
#
loop_
_entity.id
_entity.type
_entity.pdbx_description
1 polymer ?
#
loop_
_entity_poly.entity_id
_entity_poly.type
_entity_poly.pdbx_seq_one_letter_code
_entity_poly.pdbx_strand_id
1 'polypeptide(L)'
;LDERAHVDVLVVPGGVAASGMARRGHVLVDWIREMHPNTQWTTSVCTGALLLGAAGALRDLPATTHWYSHAELADYGAIPTDARVVEHGKVITSAGVSAGIDMSLVLVERIMGTEYAQAAQLDMEYDPAPPFDAGHPRSAPPAVTAWLKGMYDDMLGG
;
A
#
# COMPACT_ATOMS: atom_id res chain seq x y z
N LEU A 1 20.80 -5.22 -6.01
CA LEU A 1 20.50 -4.40 -4.83
C LEU A 1 21.70 -4.45 -3.91
N ASP A 2 22.17 -3.29 -3.41
CA ASP A 2 23.32 -3.24 -2.51
C ASP A 2 22.89 -3.69 -1.10
N GLU A 3 23.46 -4.77 -0.61
CA GLU A 3 23.20 -5.34 0.72
C GLU A 3 23.58 -4.41 1.88
N ARG A 4 24.30 -3.33 1.61
CA ARG A 4 24.81 -2.39 2.62
C ARG A 4 24.05 -1.06 2.66
N ALA A 5 23.00 -0.90 1.86
CA ALA A 5 22.23 0.33 1.87
C ALA A 5 21.50 0.48 3.23
N HIS A 6 21.83 1.54 3.95
CA HIS A 6 21.02 1.95 5.09
C HIS A 6 19.78 2.66 4.57
N VAL A 7 18.61 2.17 4.96
CA VAL A 7 17.31 2.69 4.51
C VAL A 7 16.51 3.09 5.74
N ASP A 8 16.30 4.39 5.93
CA ASP A 8 15.46 4.90 7.01
C ASP A 8 13.96 4.73 6.71
N VAL A 9 13.60 4.99 5.47
CA VAL A 9 12.22 4.90 4.98
C VAL A 9 12.16 3.98 3.77
N LEU A 10 11.46 2.86 3.89
CA LEU A 10 11.18 1.94 2.80
C LEU A 10 9.77 2.21 2.26
N VAL A 11 9.66 2.57 0.99
CA VAL A 11 8.38 2.72 0.30
C VAL A 11 8.27 1.66 -0.79
N VAL A 12 7.32 0.75 -0.65
CA VAL A 12 7.08 -0.34 -1.61
C VAL A 12 5.88 -0.01 -2.48
N PRO A 13 6.08 0.36 -3.76
CA PRO A 13 4.98 0.65 -4.66
C PRO A 13 4.26 -0.62 -5.09
N GLY A 14 3.01 -0.47 -5.50
CA GLY A 14 2.24 -1.52 -6.14
C GLY A 14 2.46 -1.61 -7.64
N GLY A 15 1.65 -2.42 -8.26
CA GLY A 15 1.62 -2.63 -9.70
C GLY A 15 0.99 -3.99 -10.03
N VAL A 16 0.65 -4.20 -11.28
CA VAL A 16 0.02 -5.43 -11.77
C VAL A 16 0.87 -6.68 -11.45
N ALA A 17 2.19 -6.55 -11.49
CA ALA A 17 3.10 -7.66 -11.22
C ALA A 17 3.24 -8.01 -9.73
N ALA A 18 2.84 -7.14 -8.79
CA ALA A 18 3.16 -7.27 -7.37
C ALA A 18 2.59 -8.54 -6.74
N SER A 19 1.34 -8.90 -7.03
CA SER A 19 0.72 -10.14 -6.54
C SER A 19 1.47 -11.38 -7.03
N GLY A 20 1.80 -11.44 -8.32
CA GLY A 20 2.60 -12.52 -8.88
C GLY A 20 4.02 -12.59 -8.32
N MET A 21 4.67 -11.46 -8.07
CA MET A 21 5.99 -11.40 -7.44
C MET A 21 5.93 -11.90 -5.99
N ALA A 22 4.92 -11.50 -5.24
CA ALA A 22 4.72 -11.94 -3.86
C ALA A 22 4.52 -13.47 -3.79
N ARG A 23 3.65 -14.02 -4.64
CA ARG A 23 3.36 -15.47 -4.67
C ARG A 23 4.56 -16.33 -5.07
N ARG A 24 5.41 -15.85 -5.98
CA ARG A 24 6.59 -16.59 -6.48
C ARG A 24 7.84 -16.40 -5.63
N GLY A 25 7.81 -15.61 -4.56
CA GLY A 25 9.00 -15.31 -3.77
C GLY A 25 10.08 -14.60 -4.58
N HIS A 26 9.71 -13.54 -5.29
CA HIS A 26 10.66 -12.76 -6.09
C HIS A 26 11.79 -12.21 -5.21
N VAL A 27 13.00 -12.05 -5.75
CA VAL A 27 14.19 -11.53 -5.04
C VAL A 27 13.93 -10.23 -4.26
N LEU A 28 12.99 -9.41 -4.72
CA LEU A 28 12.57 -8.20 -4.02
C LEU A 28 11.93 -8.50 -2.65
N VAL A 29 11.24 -9.64 -2.52
CA VAL A 29 10.63 -10.07 -1.25
C VAL A 29 11.71 -10.36 -0.21
N ASP A 30 12.78 -11.04 -0.61
CA ASP A 30 13.91 -11.32 0.27
C ASP A 30 14.63 -10.03 0.67
N TRP A 31 14.85 -9.13 -0.28
CA TRP A 31 15.44 -7.82 0.00
C TRP A 31 14.57 -6.99 0.97
N ILE A 32 13.25 -6.95 0.81
CA ILE A 32 12.34 -6.29 1.75
C ILE A 32 12.46 -6.90 3.14
N ARG A 33 12.52 -8.23 3.23
CA ARG A 33 12.67 -8.96 4.50
C ARG A 33 13.95 -8.59 5.25
N GLU A 34 15.04 -8.39 4.51
CA GLU A 34 16.33 -7.98 5.08
C GLU A 34 16.34 -6.51 5.51
N MET A 35 15.69 -5.62 4.73
CA MET A 35 15.68 -4.18 5.00
C MET A 35 14.71 -3.80 6.12
N HIS A 36 13.51 -4.38 6.13
CA HIS A 36 12.43 -4.03 7.06
C HIS A 36 12.86 -3.93 8.54
N PRO A 37 13.65 -4.84 9.12
CA PRO A 37 14.04 -4.74 10.53
C PRO A 37 14.80 -3.45 10.87
N ASN A 38 15.56 -2.92 9.92
CA ASN A 38 16.47 -1.79 10.11
C ASN A 38 15.89 -0.44 9.70
N THR A 39 14.69 -0.40 9.11
CA THR A 39 14.03 0.86 8.75
C THR A 39 13.41 1.54 9.97
N GLN A 40 13.30 2.86 9.93
CA GLN A 40 12.46 3.63 10.84
C GLN A 40 10.98 3.50 10.41
N TRP A 41 10.73 3.54 9.10
CA TRP A 41 9.40 3.38 8.52
C TRP A 41 9.41 2.40 7.35
N THR A 42 8.44 1.49 7.33
CA THR A 42 8.18 0.58 6.21
C THR A 42 6.79 0.86 5.70
N THR A 43 6.68 1.29 4.46
CA THR A 43 5.40 1.72 3.89
C THR A 43 5.09 1.02 2.58
N SER A 44 3.81 0.96 2.24
CA SER A 44 3.38 0.45 0.93
C SER A 44 2.22 1.23 0.34
N VAL A 45 2.18 1.27 -0.97
CA VAL A 45 1.06 1.81 -1.74
C VAL A 45 0.46 0.68 -2.56
N CYS A 46 -0.89 0.61 -2.59
CA CYS A 46 -1.61 -0.32 -3.45
C CYS A 46 -1.18 -1.78 -3.18
N THR A 47 -0.98 -2.60 -4.22
CA THR A 47 -0.53 -4.00 -4.12
C THR A 47 0.90 -4.18 -3.60
N GLY A 48 1.63 -3.11 -3.33
CA GLY A 48 2.92 -3.17 -2.62
C GLY A 48 2.82 -3.82 -1.24
N ALA A 49 1.65 -3.73 -0.59
CA ALA A 49 1.40 -4.40 0.69
C ALA A 49 1.51 -5.94 0.58
N LEU A 50 1.22 -6.53 -0.57
CA LEU A 50 1.39 -7.98 -0.76
C LEU A 50 2.86 -8.39 -0.73
N LEU A 51 3.76 -7.53 -1.24
CA LEU A 51 5.20 -7.77 -1.15
C LEU A 51 5.69 -7.65 0.31
N LEU A 52 5.17 -6.67 1.08
CA LEU A 52 5.42 -6.58 2.51
C LEU A 52 4.90 -7.81 3.26
N GLY A 53 3.70 -8.28 2.91
CA GLY A 53 3.11 -9.49 3.47
C GLY A 53 3.97 -10.72 3.21
N ALA A 54 4.36 -10.95 1.96
CA ALA A 54 5.25 -12.06 1.56
C ALA A 54 6.62 -11.99 2.23
N ALA A 55 7.11 -10.78 2.52
CA ALA A 55 8.34 -10.57 3.30
C ALA A 55 8.16 -10.85 4.80
N GLY A 56 6.92 -11.03 5.28
CA GLY A 56 6.60 -11.28 6.69
C GLY A 56 6.41 -10.01 7.53
N ALA A 57 6.50 -8.83 6.93
CA ALA A 57 6.42 -7.55 7.62
C ALA A 57 5.00 -7.19 8.11
N LEU A 58 3.97 -7.92 7.65
CA LEU A 58 2.56 -7.66 8.00
C LEU A 58 1.93 -8.76 8.87
N ARG A 59 2.72 -9.74 9.33
CA ARG A 59 2.17 -10.86 10.11
C ARG A 59 1.49 -10.35 11.39
N ASP A 60 0.23 -10.75 11.58
CA ASP A 60 -0.63 -10.40 12.72
C ASP A 60 -0.90 -8.88 12.84
N LEU A 61 -0.60 -8.09 11.81
CA LEU A 61 -0.84 -6.65 11.81
C LEU A 61 -2.07 -6.29 10.94
N PRO A 62 -2.85 -5.26 11.34
CA PRO A 62 -3.83 -4.66 10.46
C PRO A 62 -3.13 -4.03 9.26
N ALA A 63 -3.67 -4.25 8.06
CA ALA A 63 -3.10 -3.71 6.83
C ALA A 63 -4.18 -3.50 5.76
N THR A 64 -3.93 -2.56 4.87
CA THR A 64 -4.75 -2.33 3.69
C THR A 64 -3.92 -2.45 2.40
N THR A 65 -4.60 -2.60 1.28
CA THR A 65 -4.03 -2.68 -0.06
C THR A 65 -5.07 -2.22 -1.08
N HIS A 66 -4.77 -2.34 -2.36
CA HIS A 66 -5.75 -2.10 -3.42
C HIS A 66 -6.99 -2.98 -3.23
N TRP A 67 -8.19 -2.42 -3.43
CA TRP A 67 -9.46 -3.09 -3.14
C TRP A 67 -9.59 -4.47 -3.77
N TYR A 68 -9.09 -4.65 -5.00
CA TYR A 68 -9.16 -5.92 -5.71
C TYR A 68 -8.38 -7.04 -5.02
N SER A 69 -7.23 -6.72 -4.46
CA SER A 69 -6.33 -7.67 -3.78
C SER A 69 -6.49 -7.68 -2.25
N HIS A 70 -7.52 -7.02 -1.72
CA HIS A 70 -7.66 -6.82 -0.27
C HIS A 70 -7.73 -8.15 0.50
N ALA A 71 -8.43 -9.14 -0.03
CA ALA A 71 -8.53 -10.46 0.59
C ALA A 71 -7.20 -11.23 0.60
N GLU A 72 -6.32 -11.00 -0.38
CA GLU A 72 -5.01 -11.68 -0.48
C GLU A 72 -4.08 -11.36 0.72
N LEU A 73 -4.32 -10.28 1.46
CA LEU A 73 -3.53 -9.95 2.65
C LEU A 73 -3.58 -11.05 3.70
N ALA A 74 -4.72 -11.75 3.83
CA ALA A 74 -4.89 -12.85 4.77
C ALA A 74 -3.96 -14.04 4.46
N ASP A 75 -3.64 -14.28 3.20
CA ASP A 75 -2.74 -15.37 2.78
C ASP A 75 -1.32 -15.17 3.31
N TYR A 76 -0.96 -13.93 3.66
CA TYR A 76 0.33 -13.56 4.25
C TYR A 76 0.26 -13.34 5.76
N GLY A 77 -0.87 -13.68 6.40
CA GLY A 77 -1.06 -13.56 7.85
C GLY A 77 -1.33 -12.13 8.34
N ALA A 78 -1.62 -11.18 7.44
CA ALA A 78 -2.09 -9.86 7.81
C ALA A 78 -3.58 -9.87 8.15
N ILE A 79 -4.06 -8.86 8.86
CA ILE A 79 -5.48 -8.63 9.17
C ILE A 79 -6.02 -7.59 8.17
N PRO A 80 -6.76 -8.02 7.11
CA PRO A 80 -7.27 -7.08 6.12
C PRO A 80 -8.17 -6.03 6.77
N THR A 81 -7.82 -4.75 6.60
CA THR A 81 -8.51 -3.62 7.22
C THR A 81 -9.00 -2.67 6.14
N ASP A 82 -10.32 -2.46 6.09
CA ASP A 82 -10.97 -1.61 5.11
C ASP A 82 -10.81 -0.13 5.50
N ALA A 83 -9.65 0.41 5.20
CA ALA A 83 -9.30 1.81 5.42
C ALA A 83 -8.39 2.32 4.30
N ARG A 84 -8.39 3.62 4.09
CA ARG A 84 -7.56 4.27 3.06
C ARG A 84 -6.09 4.25 3.40
N VAL A 85 -5.75 4.44 4.68
CA VAL A 85 -4.41 4.30 5.25
C VAL A 85 -4.52 3.54 6.56
N VAL A 86 -3.64 2.59 6.80
CA VAL A 86 -3.53 1.82 8.04
C VAL A 86 -2.12 1.96 8.57
N GLU A 87 -2.01 2.43 9.81
CA GLU A 87 -0.73 2.57 10.52
C GLU A 87 -0.70 1.61 11.70
N HIS A 88 0.40 0.87 11.85
CA HIS A 88 0.69 0.05 13.02
C HIS A 88 2.19 0.04 13.31
N GLY A 89 2.58 0.68 14.42
CA GLY A 89 4.00 0.87 14.75
C GLY A 89 4.73 1.61 13.63
N LYS A 90 5.80 1.03 13.09
CA LYS A 90 6.57 1.60 11.99
C LYS A 90 6.04 1.23 10.59
N VAL A 91 4.95 0.48 10.52
CA VAL A 91 4.39 0.02 9.25
C VAL A 91 3.18 0.89 8.88
N ILE A 92 3.18 1.45 7.67
CA ILE A 92 2.06 2.20 7.14
C ILE A 92 1.71 1.63 5.76
N THR A 93 0.48 1.13 5.60
CA THR A 93 -0.02 0.64 4.32
C THR A 93 -1.11 1.55 3.80
N SER A 94 -1.18 1.72 2.49
CA SER A 94 -2.25 2.50 1.85
C SER A 94 -2.96 1.71 0.76
N ALA A 95 -4.23 2.05 0.56
CA ALA A 95 -5.11 1.43 -0.43
C ALA A 95 -4.66 1.73 -1.88
N GLY A 96 -5.55 2.04 -2.78
CA GLY A 96 -5.22 2.31 -4.18
C GLY A 96 -4.28 3.52 -4.37
N VAL A 97 -3.86 3.72 -5.59
CA VAL A 97 -2.80 4.66 -6.02
C VAL A 97 -2.86 6.04 -5.35
N SER A 98 -4.04 6.67 -5.34
CA SER A 98 -4.22 8.01 -4.74
C SER A 98 -4.10 8.04 -3.22
N ALA A 99 -4.33 6.91 -2.55
CA ALA A 99 -4.13 6.79 -1.10
C ALA A 99 -2.64 6.89 -0.70
N GLY A 100 -1.73 6.70 -1.67
CA GLY A 100 -0.32 6.93 -1.47
C GLY A 100 0.02 8.38 -1.12
N ILE A 101 -0.75 9.35 -1.61
CA ILE A 101 -0.58 10.76 -1.25
C ILE A 101 -0.97 10.96 0.22
N ASP A 102 -2.12 10.44 0.64
CA ASP A 102 -2.57 10.53 2.03
C ASP A 102 -1.56 9.86 2.98
N MET A 103 -1.08 8.67 2.61
CA MET A 103 -0.04 7.94 3.36
C MET A 103 1.25 8.75 3.46
N SER A 104 1.66 9.42 2.38
CA SER A 104 2.86 10.26 2.38
C SER A 104 2.73 11.45 3.32
N LEU A 105 1.56 12.08 3.39
CA LEU A 105 1.28 13.16 4.35
C LEU A 105 1.30 12.67 5.80
N VAL A 106 0.74 11.48 6.07
CA VAL A 106 0.85 10.83 7.38
C VAL A 106 2.32 10.59 7.74
N LEU A 107 3.12 10.06 6.82
CA LEU A 107 4.54 9.82 7.05
C LEU A 107 5.31 11.12 7.31
N VAL A 108 5.05 12.17 6.53
CA VAL A 108 5.64 13.50 6.75
C VAL A 108 5.26 14.04 8.13
N GLU A 109 4.02 13.88 8.56
CA GLU A 109 3.58 14.29 9.89
C GLU A 109 4.37 13.55 10.99
N ARG A 110 4.60 12.25 10.86
CA ARG A 110 5.36 11.45 11.84
C ARG A 110 6.83 11.85 11.91
N ILE A 111 7.41 12.31 10.82
CA ILE A 111 8.83 12.69 10.73
C ILE A 111 9.06 14.16 11.08
N MET A 112 8.21 15.05 10.59
CA MET A 112 8.43 16.51 10.61
C MET A 112 7.40 17.27 11.45
N GLY A 113 6.34 16.60 11.89
CA GLY A 113 5.25 17.23 12.66
C GLY A 113 4.12 17.78 11.79
N THR A 114 3.00 18.05 12.45
CA THR A 114 1.72 18.41 11.83
C THR A 114 1.80 19.69 10.98
N GLU A 115 2.48 20.75 11.49
CA GLU A 115 2.59 22.00 10.75
C GLU A 115 3.31 21.85 9.42
N TYR A 116 4.37 21.04 9.41
CA TYR A 116 5.13 20.77 8.18
C TYR A 116 4.29 19.94 7.19
N ALA A 117 3.56 18.93 7.67
CA ALA A 117 2.67 18.15 6.82
C ALA A 117 1.55 19.00 6.21
N GLN A 118 0.96 19.91 6.98
CA GLN A 118 -0.04 20.86 6.48
C GLN A 118 0.55 21.84 5.45
N ALA A 119 1.76 22.33 5.68
CA ALA A 119 2.46 23.17 4.72
C ALA A 119 2.74 22.42 3.41
N ALA A 120 3.19 21.16 3.48
CA ALA A 120 3.41 20.33 2.32
C ALA A 120 2.11 20.05 1.56
N GLN A 121 1.00 19.78 2.26
CA GLN A 121 -0.30 19.61 1.64
C GLN A 121 -0.76 20.87 0.91
N LEU A 122 -0.58 22.05 1.54
CA LEU A 122 -0.94 23.33 0.94
C LEU A 122 -0.07 23.67 -0.27
N ASP A 123 1.24 23.41 -0.18
CA ASP A 123 2.19 23.65 -1.28
C ASP A 123 1.87 22.79 -2.50
N MET A 124 1.44 21.55 -2.31
CA MET A 124 0.98 20.67 -3.38
C MET A 124 -0.44 21.00 -3.88
N GLU A 125 -1.17 21.91 -3.20
CA GLU A 125 -2.59 22.16 -3.44
C GLU A 125 -3.42 20.85 -3.46
N TYR A 126 -3.08 19.92 -2.54
CA TYR A 126 -3.79 18.64 -2.45
C TYR A 126 -5.14 18.82 -1.74
N ASP A 127 -6.14 19.20 -2.53
CA ASP A 127 -7.55 19.42 -2.14
C ASP A 127 -8.46 18.61 -3.11
N PRO A 128 -8.51 17.27 -2.99
CA PRO A 128 -9.15 16.41 -3.98
C PRO A 128 -10.66 16.61 -4.03
N ALA A 129 -11.17 16.90 -5.22
CA ALA A 129 -12.58 17.07 -5.54
C ALA A 129 -12.97 16.21 -6.77
N PRO A 130 -13.02 14.88 -6.64
CA PRO A 130 -13.31 14.00 -7.77
C PRO A 130 -14.73 14.23 -8.30
N PRO A 131 -14.95 14.20 -9.64
CA PRO A 131 -16.27 14.49 -10.23
C PRO A 131 -17.28 13.37 -10.02
N PHE A 132 -16.85 12.18 -9.54
CA PHE A 132 -17.69 11.02 -9.31
C PHE A 132 -17.46 10.45 -7.93
N ASP A 133 -18.50 9.95 -7.27
CA ASP A 133 -18.40 9.13 -6.05
C ASP A 133 -18.27 7.65 -6.42
N ALA A 134 -17.19 7.29 -7.08
CA ALA A 134 -16.90 5.94 -7.55
C ALA A 134 -15.49 5.46 -7.17
N GLY A 135 -14.87 6.12 -6.20
CA GLY A 135 -13.51 5.82 -5.77
C GLY A 135 -13.35 4.56 -4.92
N HIS A 136 -14.45 3.91 -4.53
CA HIS A 136 -14.43 2.67 -3.74
C HIS A 136 -15.56 1.72 -4.20
N PRO A 137 -15.38 0.38 -4.13
CA PRO A 137 -16.44 -0.57 -4.52
C PRO A 137 -17.77 -0.38 -3.78
N ARG A 138 -17.76 0.21 -2.58
CA ARG A 138 -18.99 0.51 -1.82
C ARG A 138 -19.83 1.63 -2.43
N SER A 139 -19.20 2.59 -3.09
CA SER A 139 -19.87 3.75 -3.68
C SER A 139 -19.96 3.68 -5.21
N ALA A 140 -19.06 2.92 -5.84
CA ALA A 140 -19.07 2.74 -7.29
C ALA A 140 -20.31 1.99 -7.77
N PRO A 141 -20.86 2.32 -8.95
CA PRO A 141 -21.93 1.54 -9.55
C PRO A 141 -21.55 0.05 -9.68
N PRO A 142 -22.45 -0.90 -9.31
CA PRO A 142 -22.12 -2.33 -9.34
C PRO A 142 -21.63 -2.83 -10.71
N ALA A 143 -22.19 -2.31 -11.81
CA ALA A 143 -21.75 -2.67 -13.16
C ALA A 143 -20.30 -2.24 -13.45
N VAL A 144 -19.88 -1.07 -12.96
CA VAL A 144 -18.50 -0.57 -13.10
C VAL A 144 -17.54 -1.43 -12.28
N THR A 145 -17.92 -1.77 -11.06
CA THR A 145 -17.13 -2.65 -10.18
C THR A 145 -16.97 -4.03 -10.80
N ALA A 146 -18.05 -4.63 -11.32
CA ALA A 146 -18.03 -5.93 -11.97
C ALA A 146 -17.15 -5.93 -13.23
N TRP A 147 -17.29 -4.90 -14.07
CA TRP A 147 -16.47 -4.76 -15.27
C TRP A 147 -14.98 -4.66 -14.94
N LEU A 148 -14.62 -3.79 -13.99
CA LEU A 148 -13.22 -3.61 -13.60
C LEU A 148 -12.65 -4.86 -12.92
N LYS A 149 -13.47 -5.56 -12.11
CA LYS A 149 -13.09 -6.84 -11.53
C LYS A 149 -12.78 -7.88 -12.61
N GLY A 150 -13.65 -8.03 -13.62
CA GLY A 150 -13.42 -8.94 -14.72
C GLY A 150 -12.12 -8.65 -15.48
N MET A 151 -11.82 -7.37 -15.71
CA MET A 151 -10.55 -6.97 -16.32
C MET A 151 -9.33 -7.41 -15.48
N TYR A 152 -9.39 -7.27 -14.15
CA TYR A 152 -8.32 -7.75 -13.27
C TYR A 152 -8.24 -9.27 -13.22
N ASP A 153 -9.39 -9.98 -13.22
CA ASP A 153 -9.44 -11.45 -13.28
C ASP A 153 -8.72 -11.96 -14.55
N ASP A 154 -8.98 -11.36 -15.69
CA ASP A 154 -8.33 -11.70 -16.97
C ASP A 154 -6.82 -11.38 -16.95
N MET A 155 -6.43 -10.28 -16.33
CA MET A 155 -5.04 -9.81 -16.31
C MET A 155 -4.15 -10.54 -15.29
N LEU A 156 -4.72 -10.96 -14.16
CA LEU A 156 -3.99 -11.52 -13.01
C LEU A 156 -4.26 -13.01 -12.80
N GLY A 157 -5.29 -13.56 -13.42
CA GLY A 157 -5.73 -14.96 -13.29
C GLY A 157 -5.00 -15.95 -14.21
N GLY A 158 -4.00 -15.50 -14.97
CA GLY A 158 -3.17 -16.34 -15.86
C GLY A 158 -1.98 -16.96 -15.14
#